data_c02cd2633c41bc166fa184d2a0d755a9
#
_entry.id   c02cd2633c41bc166fa184d2a0d755a9
#
_cell.length_a   1.000
_cell.length_b   1.000
_cell.length_c   1.000
_cell.angle_alpha   90.00
_cell.angle_beta   90.00
_cell.angle_gamma   90.00
#
_symmetry.space_group_name_H-M   'P 1'
#
loop_
_entity.id
_entity.type
_entity.pdbx_description
1 polymer ?
#
loop_
_entity_poly.entity_id
_entity_poly.type
_entity_poly.pdbx_seq_one_letter_code
_entity_poly.pdbx_strand_id
1 'polypeptide(L)'
;MIDLSKYKNIHCIGIGGIGLSAIAEILLSRGYSVSGSDMKESDMTAKLAKAGARIFIGHRAENVENADLLVYSAAVAKDNPELARAQERGIPVMSRAEMLGLLMDEYENSIAISGTHGKTTTTSMVSLILDRAKLAPTILVGGNLSEIGGNVKVGDSPYFVTEACEYMDSFLSLKPKMEIILNIDSDHLDYFKDIDHIVSSFDRFAHLVPKAGTIIAYDANPFVNRVIQGLDNVVTFGLNENCDYCAKNILFDESGMPSFDVCHKGEKLNRVQLRIPGEHNILNALAAYACGHTLGVDSKIIKETLESYHGTQRRFDIVGTTSKGVKIVDDYAHHPTEIKATLDASQNVPHNKLWCLFQPHTYTRTMALFDDFAEAFNKADKLILAEIYAAREKNIYKISSAQLAQRIKETHPDKEVLFMESFDEIADYVDRNAERGDMVITMGAGDIYKIGEMLLEK
;
A
#
# COMPACT_ATOMS: atom_id res chain seq x y z
N MET A 1 -27.07 -12.00 -5.14
CA MET A 1 -25.83 -12.08 -4.35
C MET A 1 -25.32 -13.49 -4.44
N ILE A 2 -24.05 -13.70 -4.73
CA ILE A 2 -23.44 -15.03 -4.76
C ILE A 2 -23.32 -15.54 -3.33
N ASP A 3 -23.78 -16.75 -3.09
CA ASP A 3 -23.68 -17.44 -1.80
C ASP A 3 -22.53 -18.45 -1.89
N LEU A 4 -21.41 -18.14 -1.21
CA LEU A 4 -20.19 -18.96 -1.26
C LEU A 4 -20.38 -20.39 -0.79
N SER A 5 -21.36 -20.65 0.08
CA SER A 5 -21.64 -22.00 0.60
C SER A 5 -22.07 -23.01 -0.50
N LYS A 6 -22.47 -22.52 -1.66
CA LYS A 6 -22.88 -23.34 -2.81
C LYS A 6 -21.70 -23.82 -3.67
N TYR A 7 -20.50 -23.31 -3.44
CA TYR A 7 -19.31 -23.61 -4.21
C TYR A 7 -18.31 -24.37 -3.36
N LYS A 8 -17.60 -25.30 -3.96
CA LYS A 8 -16.60 -26.11 -3.26
C LYS A 8 -15.21 -25.95 -3.89
N ASN A 9 -15.15 -25.84 -5.21
CA ASN A 9 -13.93 -25.80 -5.99
C ASN A 9 -13.77 -24.41 -6.60
N ILE A 10 -12.89 -23.59 -6.03
CA ILE A 10 -12.66 -22.22 -6.47
C ILE A 10 -11.35 -22.13 -7.23
N HIS A 11 -11.40 -21.57 -8.45
CA HIS A 11 -10.23 -21.38 -9.29
C HIS A 11 -9.84 -19.91 -9.36
N CYS A 12 -8.56 -19.59 -9.07
CA CYS A 12 -8.03 -18.25 -9.00
C CYS A 12 -7.10 -17.97 -10.19
N ILE A 13 -7.49 -17.06 -11.11
CA ILE A 13 -6.68 -16.67 -12.28
C ILE A 13 -5.76 -15.48 -11.89
N GLY A 14 -4.43 -15.68 -11.99
CA GLY A 14 -3.42 -14.75 -11.47
C GLY A 14 -3.16 -14.95 -9.97
N ILE A 15 -3.17 -16.22 -9.53
CA ILE A 15 -3.10 -16.61 -8.11
C ILE A 15 -1.80 -16.20 -7.42
N GLY A 16 -0.70 -16.01 -8.16
CA GLY A 16 0.59 -15.55 -7.62
C GLY A 16 0.64 -14.07 -7.27
N GLY A 17 -0.37 -13.28 -7.64
CA GLY A 17 -0.47 -11.88 -7.26
C GLY A 17 -0.78 -11.71 -5.76
N ILE A 18 -0.13 -10.75 -5.10
CA ILE A 18 -0.18 -10.53 -3.64
C ILE A 18 -1.59 -10.49 -3.05
N GLY A 19 -2.54 -9.86 -3.74
CA GLY A 19 -3.92 -9.74 -3.23
C GLY A 19 -4.77 -10.98 -3.48
N LEU A 20 -4.54 -11.74 -4.57
CA LEU A 20 -5.33 -12.95 -4.87
C LEU A 20 -4.77 -14.16 -4.13
N SER A 21 -3.46 -14.22 -3.91
CA SER A 21 -2.84 -15.26 -3.07
C SER A 21 -3.34 -15.22 -1.65
N ALA A 22 -3.50 -14.02 -1.08
CA ALA A 22 -4.06 -13.84 0.27
C ALA A 22 -5.52 -14.35 0.37
N ILE A 23 -6.35 -14.05 -0.64
CA ILE A 23 -7.71 -14.59 -0.72
C ILE A 23 -7.68 -16.12 -0.84
N ALA A 24 -6.77 -16.67 -1.64
CA ALA A 24 -6.61 -18.13 -1.77
C ALA A 24 -6.22 -18.78 -0.44
N GLU A 25 -5.34 -18.17 0.37
CA GLU A 25 -5.00 -18.66 1.71
C GLU A 25 -6.22 -18.63 2.65
N ILE A 26 -7.04 -17.58 2.63
CA ILE A 26 -8.28 -17.51 3.42
C ILE A 26 -9.27 -18.61 2.99
N LEU A 27 -9.44 -18.82 1.69
CA LEU A 27 -10.33 -19.87 1.17
C LEU A 27 -9.85 -21.27 1.57
N LEU A 28 -8.54 -21.55 1.46
CA LEU A 28 -7.95 -22.82 1.92
C LEU A 28 -8.19 -23.05 3.41
N SER A 29 -7.98 -22.05 4.26
CA SER A 29 -8.18 -22.16 5.71
C SER A 29 -9.65 -22.44 6.08
N ARG A 30 -10.59 -22.02 5.21
CA ARG A 30 -12.04 -22.29 5.37
C ARG A 30 -12.48 -23.63 4.77
N GLY A 31 -11.53 -24.43 4.26
CA GLY A 31 -11.79 -25.76 3.74
C GLY A 31 -12.30 -25.82 2.30
N TYR A 32 -12.20 -24.73 1.54
CA TYR A 32 -12.45 -24.76 0.09
C TYR A 32 -11.32 -25.49 -0.64
N SER A 33 -11.67 -26.20 -1.71
CA SER A 33 -10.67 -26.72 -2.66
C SER A 33 -10.24 -25.58 -3.58
N VAL A 34 -9.00 -25.12 -3.44
CA VAL A 34 -8.47 -24.02 -4.24
C VAL A 34 -7.55 -24.54 -5.34
N SER A 35 -7.79 -24.08 -6.54
CA SER A 35 -6.84 -24.18 -7.66
C SER A 35 -6.57 -22.79 -8.23
N GLY A 36 -5.51 -22.63 -9.00
CA GLY A 36 -5.27 -21.36 -9.67
C GLY A 36 -4.14 -21.43 -10.68
N SER A 37 -4.11 -20.44 -11.56
CA SER A 37 -3.11 -20.30 -12.60
C SER A 37 -2.32 -18.99 -12.47
N ASP A 38 -1.06 -19.00 -12.86
CA ASP A 38 -0.24 -17.82 -13.03
C ASP A 38 0.71 -17.99 -14.23
N MET A 39 1.22 -16.89 -14.77
CA MET A 39 2.15 -16.91 -15.91
C MET A 39 3.52 -17.46 -15.52
N LYS A 40 3.93 -17.31 -14.26
CA LYS A 40 5.26 -17.68 -13.77
C LYS A 40 5.17 -18.35 -12.39
N GLU A 41 6.14 -19.21 -12.11
CA GLU A 41 6.40 -19.66 -10.75
C GLU A 41 6.92 -18.50 -9.89
N SER A 42 6.53 -18.50 -8.62
CA SER A 42 6.98 -17.52 -7.61
C SER A 42 6.94 -18.16 -6.23
N ASP A 43 7.60 -17.53 -5.26
CA ASP A 43 7.54 -17.97 -3.87
C ASP A 43 6.10 -18.04 -3.35
N MET A 44 5.25 -17.15 -3.84
CA MET A 44 3.82 -17.11 -3.49
C MET A 44 3.07 -18.33 -4.03
N THR A 45 3.28 -18.70 -5.30
CA THR A 45 2.66 -19.91 -5.88
C THR A 45 3.19 -21.18 -5.21
N ALA A 46 4.47 -21.22 -4.85
CA ALA A 46 5.08 -22.33 -4.11
C ALA A 46 4.51 -22.46 -2.68
N LYS A 47 4.31 -21.32 -1.99
CA LYS A 47 3.68 -21.26 -0.67
C LYS A 47 2.24 -21.83 -0.72
N LEU A 48 1.45 -21.39 -1.70
CA LEU A 48 0.07 -21.85 -1.88
C LEU A 48 -0.01 -23.34 -2.22
N ALA A 49 0.90 -23.85 -3.05
CA ALA A 49 0.98 -25.27 -3.36
C ALA A 49 1.27 -26.11 -2.10
N LYS A 50 2.19 -25.65 -1.23
CA LYS A 50 2.46 -26.29 0.07
C LYS A 50 1.24 -26.24 1.00
N ALA A 51 0.42 -25.18 0.90
CA ALA A 51 -0.82 -25.04 1.68
C ALA A 51 -1.99 -25.90 1.13
N GLY A 52 -1.79 -26.59 -0.01
CA GLY A 52 -2.79 -27.50 -0.58
C GLY A 52 -3.53 -26.99 -1.82
N ALA A 53 -3.16 -25.81 -2.35
CA ALA A 53 -3.70 -25.33 -3.62
C ALA A 53 -3.12 -26.11 -4.81
N ARG A 54 -3.93 -26.36 -5.83
CA ARG A 54 -3.46 -26.90 -7.10
C ARG A 54 -3.05 -25.77 -8.04
N ILE A 55 -1.75 -25.63 -8.31
CA ILE A 55 -1.18 -24.55 -9.12
C ILE A 55 -0.92 -25.00 -10.55
N PHE A 56 -1.30 -24.15 -11.51
CA PHE A 56 -1.01 -24.30 -12.94
C PHE A 56 -0.14 -23.16 -13.42
N ILE A 57 0.92 -23.46 -14.16
CA ILE A 57 1.75 -22.44 -14.81
C ILE A 57 1.32 -22.30 -16.27
N GLY A 58 0.96 -21.07 -16.64
CA GLY A 58 0.32 -20.72 -17.91
C GLY A 58 -1.22 -20.85 -17.86
N HIS A 59 -1.88 -19.95 -18.58
CA HIS A 59 -3.34 -19.92 -18.69
C HIS A 59 -3.82 -20.83 -19.80
N ARG A 60 -4.68 -21.81 -19.48
CA ARG A 60 -5.25 -22.77 -20.41
C ARG A 60 -6.70 -23.08 -20.05
N ALA A 61 -7.54 -23.30 -21.06
CA ALA A 61 -8.96 -23.63 -20.89
C ALA A 61 -9.20 -24.87 -19.99
N GLU A 62 -8.29 -25.84 -20.01
CA GLU A 62 -8.40 -27.07 -19.23
C GLU A 62 -8.20 -26.87 -17.72
N ASN A 63 -7.57 -25.77 -17.31
CA ASN A 63 -7.31 -25.49 -15.90
C ASN A 63 -8.59 -25.33 -15.07
N VAL A 64 -9.70 -24.96 -15.70
CA VAL A 64 -10.99 -24.68 -15.04
C VAL A 64 -12.01 -25.83 -15.10
N GLU A 65 -11.60 -27.02 -15.57
CA GLU A 65 -12.53 -28.15 -15.79
C GLU A 65 -13.28 -28.59 -14.50
N ASN A 66 -12.66 -28.46 -13.34
CA ASN A 66 -13.24 -28.86 -12.05
C ASN A 66 -13.67 -27.66 -11.18
N ALA A 67 -13.71 -26.45 -11.74
CA ALA A 67 -14.08 -25.26 -10.99
C ALA A 67 -15.60 -25.07 -10.94
N ASP A 68 -16.10 -24.68 -9.78
CA ASP A 68 -17.49 -24.27 -9.55
C ASP A 68 -17.63 -22.74 -9.60
N LEU A 69 -16.55 -22.03 -9.29
CA LEU A 69 -16.46 -20.58 -9.26
C LEU A 69 -15.05 -20.13 -9.69
N LEU A 70 -14.98 -19.07 -10.49
CA LEU A 70 -13.73 -18.42 -10.86
C LEU A 70 -13.59 -17.08 -10.18
N VAL A 71 -12.35 -16.81 -9.71
CA VAL A 71 -11.94 -15.50 -9.19
C VAL A 71 -10.74 -15.01 -10.00
N TYR A 72 -10.80 -13.78 -10.52
CA TYR A 72 -9.71 -13.26 -11.34
C TYR A 72 -9.15 -11.96 -10.81
N SER A 73 -7.84 -11.77 -10.98
CA SER A 73 -7.16 -10.51 -10.72
C SER A 73 -7.48 -9.49 -11.83
N ALA A 74 -7.55 -8.21 -11.49
CA ALA A 74 -7.67 -7.12 -12.48
C ALA A 74 -6.55 -7.11 -13.54
N ALA A 75 -5.48 -7.86 -13.29
CA ALA A 75 -4.36 -8.08 -14.19
C ALA A 75 -4.67 -8.98 -15.38
N VAL A 76 -5.70 -9.79 -15.29
CA VAL A 76 -6.05 -10.80 -16.27
C VAL A 76 -6.68 -10.13 -17.49
N ALA A 77 -6.16 -10.44 -18.68
CA ALA A 77 -6.68 -9.90 -19.92
C ALA A 77 -8.09 -10.46 -20.21
N LYS A 78 -8.94 -9.67 -20.85
CA LYS A 78 -10.34 -10.04 -21.15
C LYS A 78 -10.45 -11.25 -22.11
N ASP A 79 -9.42 -11.51 -22.91
CA ASP A 79 -9.30 -12.63 -23.83
C ASP A 79 -8.63 -13.87 -23.22
N ASN A 80 -8.50 -13.93 -21.91
CA ASN A 80 -7.91 -15.07 -21.22
C ASN A 80 -8.72 -16.36 -21.49
N PRO A 81 -8.05 -17.48 -21.89
CA PRO A 81 -8.72 -18.72 -22.26
C PRO A 81 -9.52 -19.38 -21.13
N GLU A 82 -9.13 -19.14 -19.88
CA GLU A 82 -9.84 -19.66 -18.71
C GLU A 82 -11.16 -18.92 -18.48
N LEU A 83 -11.17 -17.58 -18.69
CA LEU A 83 -12.41 -16.78 -18.64
C LEU A 83 -13.37 -17.17 -19.76
N ALA A 84 -12.85 -17.35 -20.99
CA ALA A 84 -13.67 -17.80 -22.14
C ALA A 84 -14.29 -19.17 -21.86
N ARG A 85 -13.50 -20.11 -21.34
CA ARG A 85 -13.97 -21.47 -21.00
C ARG A 85 -15.02 -21.47 -19.88
N ALA A 86 -14.83 -20.61 -18.85
CA ALA A 86 -15.82 -20.47 -17.79
C ALA A 86 -17.18 -19.98 -18.35
N GLN A 87 -17.13 -19.00 -19.24
CA GLN A 87 -18.34 -18.48 -19.89
C GLN A 87 -19.06 -19.57 -20.73
N GLU A 88 -18.32 -20.36 -21.52
CA GLU A 88 -18.88 -21.46 -22.28
C GLU A 88 -19.58 -22.50 -21.39
N ARG A 89 -19.03 -22.77 -20.22
CA ARG A 89 -19.55 -23.74 -19.26
C ARG A 89 -20.58 -23.19 -18.29
N GLY A 90 -20.85 -21.90 -18.32
CA GLY A 90 -21.75 -21.23 -17.37
C GLY A 90 -21.23 -21.23 -15.94
N ILE A 91 -19.89 -21.30 -15.74
CA ILE A 91 -19.27 -21.20 -14.43
C ILE A 91 -19.32 -19.71 -14.01
N PRO A 92 -19.82 -19.38 -12.81
CA PRO A 92 -19.81 -18.01 -12.31
C PRO A 92 -18.38 -17.46 -12.19
N VAL A 93 -18.23 -16.19 -12.55
CA VAL A 93 -16.94 -15.50 -12.52
C VAL A 93 -17.09 -14.22 -11.70
N MET A 94 -16.14 -13.93 -10.84
CA MET A 94 -16.08 -12.69 -10.06
C MET A 94 -14.66 -12.12 -10.01
N SER A 95 -14.57 -10.84 -9.83
CA SER A 95 -13.30 -10.16 -9.58
C SER A 95 -12.76 -10.47 -8.19
N ARG A 96 -11.44 -10.24 -8.00
CA ARG A 96 -10.79 -10.27 -6.68
C ARG A 96 -11.50 -9.36 -5.67
N ALA A 97 -11.95 -8.16 -6.10
CA ALA A 97 -12.60 -7.20 -5.23
C ALA A 97 -13.98 -7.70 -4.74
N GLU A 98 -14.77 -8.31 -5.64
CA GLU A 98 -16.05 -8.90 -5.28
C GLU A 98 -15.88 -10.08 -4.31
N MET A 99 -14.88 -10.95 -4.53
CA MET A 99 -14.58 -12.04 -3.60
C MET A 99 -14.16 -11.51 -2.23
N LEU A 100 -13.29 -10.49 -2.19
CA LEU A 100 -12.88 -9.85 -0.95
C LEU A 100 -14.09 -9.25 -0.19
N GLY A 101 -15.01 -8.61 -0.90
CA GLY A 101 -16.24 -8.08 -0.33
C GLY A 101 -17.15 -9.15 0.25
N LEU A 102 -17.28 -10.31 -0.43
CA LEU A 102 -18.03 -11.45 0.10
C LEU A 102 -17.39 -12.02 1.37
N LEU A 103 -16.06 -12.18 1.37
CA LEU A 103 -15.34 -12.65 2.54
C LEU A 103 -15.49 -11.68 3.72
N MET A 104 -15.41 -10.37 3.45
CA MET A 104 -15.53 -9.32 4.46
C MET A 104 -16.92 -9.25 5.09
N ASP A 105 -17.97 -9.50 4.31
CA ASP A 105 -19.38 -9.43 4.75
C ASP A 105 -19.73 -10.48 5.84
N GLU A 106 -18.91 -11.51 5.98
CA GLU A 106 -19.07 -12.56 7.02
C GLU A 106 -18.55 -12.14 8.41
N TYR A 107 -17.86 -10.97 8.50
CA TYR A 107 -17.27 -10.50 9.75
C TYR A 107 -18.11 -9.37 10.37
N GLU A 108 -18.38 -9.46 11.65
CA GLU A 108 -19.14 -8.44 12.39
C GLU A 108 -18.37 -7.13 12.54
N ASN A 109 -17.04 -7.21 12.65
CA ASN A 109 -16.14 -6.07 12.84
C ASN A 109 -15.16 -5.97 11.67
N SER A 110 -15.66 -5.60 10.49
CA SER A 110 -14.87 -5.43 9.29
C SER A 110 -14.36 -3.99 9.17
N ILE A 111 -13.03 -3.83 9.02
CA ILE A 111 -12.31 -2.57 9.00
C ILE A 111 -11.64 -2.42 7.64
N ALA A 112 -11.95 -1.35 6.92
CA ALA A 112 -11.37 -1.00 5.64
C ALA A 112 -10.55 0.27 5.77
N ILE A 113 -9.30 0.23 5.31
CA ILE A 113 -8.41 1.38 5.30
C ILE A 113 -8.31 1.92 3.87
N SER A 114 -8.92 3.08 3.64
CA SER A 114 -8.97 3.80 2.37
C SER A 114 -8.07 5.05 2.38
N GLY A 115 -7.85 5.61 1.21
CA GLY A 115 -7.05 6.79 0.99
C GLY A 115 -6.07 6.60 -0.16
N THR A 116 -5.64 7.67 -0.80
CA THR A 116 -4.66 7.59 -1.88
C THR A 116 -3.32 7.08 -1.34
N HIS A 117 -2.86 7.60 -0.20
CA HIS A 117 -1.56 7.30 0.42
C HIS A 117 -1.71 6.77 1.85
N GLY A 118 -0.72 5.98 2.31
CA GLY A 118 -0.64 5.51 3.70
C GLY A 118 -1.41 4.24 4.03
N LYS A 119 -2.21 3.68 3.11
CA LYS A 119 -3.05 2.48 3.32
C LYS A 119 -2.30 1.33 3.97
N THR A 120 -1.21 0.87 3.36
CA THR A 120 -0.43 -0.30 3.82
C THR A 120 0.12 -0.10 5.22
N THR A 121 0.71 1.06 5.50
CA THR A 121 1.27 1.38 6.82
C THR A 121 0.19 1.39 7.90
N THR A 122 -0.93 2.07 7.63
CA THR A 122 -2.04 2.15 8.60
C THR A 122 -2.70 0.80 8.81
N THR A 123 -2.92 0.02 7.73
CA THR A 123 -3.46 -1.34 7.82
C THR A 123 -2.56 -2.23 8.67
N SER A 124 -1.24 -2.14 8.49
CA SER A 124 -0.26 -2.87 9.30
C SER A 124 -0.36 -2.50 10.79
N MET A 125 -0.39 -1.20 11.10
CA MET A 125 -0.52 -0.71 12.47
C MET A 125 -1.82 -1.16 13.13
N VAL A 126 -2.97 -1.00 12.45
CA VAL A 126 -4.29 -1.48 12.95
C VAL A 126 -4.27 -2.98 13.19
N SER A 127 -3.75 -3.73 12.23
CA SER A 127 -3.66 -5.19 12.32
C SER A 127 -2.86 -5.65 13.53
N LEU A 128 -1.70 -5.04 13.77
CA LEU A 128 -0.86 -5.38 14.92
C LEU A 128 -1.48 -4.95 16.25
N ILE A 129 -2.18 -3.81 16.30
CA ILE A 129 -2.93 -3.37 17.50
C ILE A 129 -3.97 -4.43 17.89
N LEU A 130 -4.78 -4.87 16.94
CA LEU A 130 -5.82 -5.87 17.21
C LEU A 130 -5.23 -7.24 17.54
N ASP A 131 -4.15 -7.64 16.88
CA ASP A 131 -3.49 -8.92 17.15
C ASP A 131 -2.86 -8.94 18.55
N ARG A 132 -2.17 -7.88 18.97
CA ARG A 132 -1.61 -7.75 20.32
C ARG A 132 -2.66 -7.61 21.41
N ALA A 133 -3.79 -7.01 21.08
CA ALA A 133 -4.96 -7.00 21.96
C ALA A 133 -5.64 -8.38 22.09
N LYS A 134 -5.07 -9.41 21.44
CA LYS A 134 -5.60 -10.80 21.42
C LYS A 134 -7.00 -10.91 20.81
N LEU A 135 -7.31 -10.00 19.90
CA LEU A 135 -8.57 -10.04 19.15
C LEU A 135 -8.49 -10.97 17.92
N ALA A 136 -7.35 -11.61 17.68
CA ALA A 136 -7.12 -12.62 16.64
C ALA A 136 -7.77 -12.29 15.27
N PRO A 137 -7.52 -11.12 14.67
CA PRO A 137 -8.18 -10.71 13.44
C PRO A 137 -7.72 -11.53 12.23
N THR A 138 -8.60 -11.66 11.22
CA THR A 138 -8.15 -11.97 9.87
C THR A 138 -7.61 -10.68 9.25
N ILE A 139 -6.37 -10.75 8.76
CA ILE A 139 -5.58 -9.61 8.28
C ILE A 139 -5.23 -9.80 6.81
N LEU A 140 -5.40 -8.75 6.01
CA LEU A 140 -4.96 -8.70 4.61
C LEU A 140 -4.32 -7.34 4.33
N VAL A 141 -2.99 -7.33 4.20
CA VAL A 141 -2.16 -6.14 3.97
C VAL A 141 -1.62 -6.14 2.54
N GLY A 142 -1.46 -4.98 1.94
CA GLY A 142 -0.91 -4.83 0.59
C GLY A 142 0.60 -5.02 0.46
N GLY A 143 1.31 -5.16 1.59
CA GLY A 143 2.75 -5.37 1.68
C GLY A 143 3.12 -6.54 2.58
N ASN A 144 4.40 -6.89 2.60
CA ASN A 144 4.90 -7.92 3.50
C ASN A 144 5.13 -7.34 4.90
N LEU A 145 4.45 -7.88 5.90
CA LEU A 145 4.53 -7.52 7.32
C LEU A 145 5.18 -8.67 8.08
N SER A 146 6.43 -8.47 8.52
CA SER A 146 7.25 -9.52 9.14
C SER A 146 6.62 -10.11 10.39
N GLU A 147 5.93 -9.29 11.18
CA GLU A 147 5.31 -9.67 12.44
C GLU A 147 4.18 -10.71 12.28
N ILE A 148 3.57 -10.77 11.09
CA ILE A 148 2.56 -11.80 10.78
C ILE A 148 3.07 -12.87 9.80
N GLY A 149 4.36 -12.78 9.40
CA GLY A 149 5.00 -13.74 8.50
C GLY A 149 4.54 -13.64 7.04
N GLY A 150 4.07 -12.47 6.59
CA GLY A 150 3.61 -12.27 5.22
C GLY A 150 2.62 -11.13 5.08
N ASN A 151 1.73 -11.24 4.10
CA ASN A 151 0.70 -10.24 3.81
C ASN A 151 -0.71 -10.67 4.23
N VAL A 152 -0.86 -11.87 4.76
CA VAL A 152 -2.13 -12.41 5.25
C VAL A 152 -1.93 -13.21 6.53
N LYS A 153 -2.87 -13.08 7.45
CA LYS A 153 -3.02 -13.92 8.64
C LYS A 153 -4.50 -14.23 8.80
N VAL A 154 -4.86 -15.49 8.90
CA VAL A 154 -6.24 -15.89 9.18
C VAL A 154 -6.43 -16.04 10.67
N GLY A 155 -7.40 -15.33 11.22
CA GLY A 155 -7.80 -15.36 12.63
C GLY A 155 -9.16 -16.00 12.81
N ASP A 156 -9.45 -16.38 14.06
CA ASP A 156 -10.68 -17.12 14.43
C ASP A 156 -11.76 -16.20 15.04
N SER A 157 -11.60 -14.88 14.88
CA SER A 157 -12.45 -13.89 15.53
C SER A 157 -13.36 -13.14 14.54
N PRO A 158 -14.34 -12.36 15.03
CA PRO A 158 -15.21 -11.57 14.17
C PRO A 158 -14.53 -10.32 13.56
N TYR A 159 -13.21 -10.17 13.65
CA TYR A 159 -12.47 -9.02 13.13
C TYR A 159 -11.82 -9.33 11.79
N PHE A 160 -12.00 -8.40 10.84
CA PHE A 160 -11.35 -8.42 9.52
C PHE A 160 -10.74 -7.07 9.22
N VAL A 161 -9.46 -7.03 8.87
CA VAL A 161 -8.73 -5.80 8.54
C VAL A 161 -8.18 -5.90 7.13
N THR A 162 -8.47 -4.94 6.26
CA THR A 162 -7.96 -4.91 4.89
C THR A 162 -7.78 -3.51 4.36
N GLU A 163 -6.88 -3.39 3.37
CA GLU A 163 -6.82 -2.18 2.54
C GLU A 163 -8.02 -2.12 1.60
N ALA A 164 -8.51 -0.89 1.38
CA ALA A 164 -9.57 -0.57 0.44
C ALA A 164 -8.99 0.27 -0.71
N CYS A 165 -8.64 -0.41 -1.80
CA CYS A 165 -8.06 0.24 -2.98
C CYS A 165 -9.15 0.89 -3.82
N GLU A 166 -8.98 2.18 -4.10
CA GLU A 166 -9.88 3.00 -4.90
C GLU A 166 -9.81 2.71 -6.41
N TYR A 167 -8.69 2.16 -6.88
CA TYR A 167 -8.46 1.93 -8.29
C TYR A 167 -9.57 1.07 -8.93
N MET A 168 -10.11 1.56 -10.04
CA MET A 168 -11.25 0.95 -10.76
C MET A 168 -12.48 0.73 -9.86
N ASP A 169 -12.71 1.61 -8.90
CA ASP A 169 -13.81 1.52 -7.93
C ASP A 169 -13.83 0.19 -7.13
N SER A 170 -12.69 -0.48 -7.02
CA SER A 170 -12.59 -1.83 -6.42
C SER A 170 -13.12 -1.88 -5.00
N PHE A 171 -12.88 -0.82 -4.20
CA PHE A 171 -13.33 -0.74 -2.81
C PHE A 171 -14.86 -0.71 -2.66
N LEU A 172 -15.61 -0.32 -3.72
CA LEU A 172 -17.08 -0.32 -3.69
C LEU A 172 -17.70 -1.73 -3.62
N SER A 173 -16.88 -2.76 -3.81
CA SER A 173 -17.29 -4.15 -3.58
C SER A 173 -17.23 -4.53 -2.09
N LEU A 174 -16.56 -3.75 -1.25
CA LEU A 174 -16.42 -4.00 0.17
C LEU A 174 -17.64 -3.52 0.96
N LYS A 175 -17.83 -4.07 2.16
CA LYS A 175 -18.92 -3.70 3.07
C LYS A 175 -18.37 -3.48 4.49
N PRO A 176 -17.57 -2.44 4.71
CA PRO A 176 -16.96 -2.21 6.01
C PRO A 176 -17.98 -1.80 7.06
N LYS A 177 -17.77 -2.21 8.32
CA LYS A 177 -18.43 -1.68 9.50
C LYS A 177 -17.67 -0.46 10.05
N MET A 178 -16.37 -0.42 9.78
CA MET A 178 -15.52 0.73 10.09
C MET A 178 -14.66 1.05 8.87
N GLU A 179 -14.61 2.33 8.50
CA GLU A 179 -13.74 2.85 7.45
C GLU A 179 -12.75 3.85 8.05
N ILE A 180 -11.50 3.81 7.57
CA ILE A 180 -10.51 4.86 7.79
C ILE A 180 -10.25 5.55 6.46
N ILE A 181 -10.45 6.87 6.39
CA ILE A 181 -10.12 7.69 5.21
C ILE A 181 -8.89 8.54 5.53
N LEU A 182 -7.74 8.16 4.98
CA LEU A 182 -6.47 8.81 5.29
C LEU A 182 -6.27 10.12 4.54
N ASN A 183 -6.57 10.14 3.27
CA ASN A 183 -6.45 11.28 2.36
C ASN A 183 -7.09 10.97 1.03
N ILE A 184 -7.36 12.03 0.25
CA ILE A 184 -7.78 11.92 -1.14
C ILE A 184 -6.90 12.84 -1.95
N ASP A 185 -6.22 12.29 -2.97
CA ASP A 185 -5.29 12.98 -3.86
C ASP A 185 -5.51 12.49 -5.30
N SER A 186 -4.89 13.18 -6.25
CA SER A 186 -5.03 12.92 -7.68
C SER A 186 -4.13 11.75 -8.08
N ASP A 187 -4.64 10.54 -8.16
CA ASP A 187 -3.95 9.36 -8.67
C ASP A 187 -4.87 8.53 -9.56
N HIS A 188 -4.32 7.52 -10.24
CA HIS A 188 -5.05 6.61 -11.12
C HIS A 188 -5.85 7.34 -12.22
N LEU A 189 -5.24 8.37 -12.83
CA LEU A 189 -5.84 9.18 -13.89
C LEU A 189 -6.01 8.44 -15.23
N ASP A 190 -5.57 7.19 -15.31
CA ASP A 190 -5.93 6.22 -16.34
C ASP A 190 -7.38 5.71 -16.20
N TYR A 191 -7.93 5.75 -15.00
CA TYR A 191 -9.30 5.36 -14.70
C TYR A 191 -10.18 6.56 -14.30
N PHE A 192 -9.74 7.38 -13.35
CA PHE A 192 -10.46 8.56 -12.90
C PHE A 192 -10.22 9.73 -13.86
N LYS A 193 -11.27 10.47 -14.20
CA LYS A 193 -11.17 11.62 -15.10
C LYS A 193 -10.46 12.81 -14.45
N ASP A 194 -10.75 13.03 -13.18
CA ASP A 194 -10.32 14.17 -12.38
C ASP A 194 -10.52 13.89 -10.88
N ILE A 195 -10.11 14.84 -10.05
CA ILE A 195 -10.23 14.75 -8.59
C ILE A 195 -11.69 14.68 -8.13
N ASP A 196 -12.62 15.30 -8.82
CA ASP A 196 -14.04 15.26 -8.46
C ASP A 196 -14.63 13.87 -8.68
N HIS A 197 -14.18 13.15 -9.72
CA HIS A 197 -14.54 11.75 -9.92
C HIS A 197 -13.99 10.87 -8.79
N ILE A 198 -12.75 11.10 -8.33
CA ILE A 198 -12.17 10.40 -7.18
C ILE A 198 -12.98 10.67 -5.92
N VAL A 199 -13.27 11.94 -5.61
CA VAL A 199 -14.10 12.34 -4.46
C VAL A 199 -15.46 11.68 -4.49
N SER A 200 -16.13 11.65 -5.65
CA SER A 200 -17.43 10.97 -5.81
C SER A 200 -17.32 9.45 -5.55
N SER A 201 -16.22 8.83 -5.90
CA SER A 201 -16.00 7.40 -5.62
C SER A 201 -15.83 7.16 -4.12
N PHE A 202 -15.04 7.99 -3.42
CA PHE A 202 -14.88 7.92 -1.96
C PHE A 202 -16.19 8.22 -1.23
N ASP A 203 -17.00 9.18 -1.69
CA ASP A 203 -18.33 9.48 -1.14
C ASP A 203 -19.24 8.25 -1.21
N ARG A 204 -19.28 7.59 -2.36
CA ARG A 204 -20.03 6.33 -2.52
C ARG A 204 -19.53 5.25 -1.56
N PHE A 205 -18.23 5.16 -1.35
CA PHE A 205 -17.63 4.17 -0.44
C PHE A 205 -17.98 4.47 1.03
N ALA A 206 -17.84 5.72 1.47
CA ALA A 206 -18.20 6.14 2.82
C ALA A 206 -19.70 5.84 3.15
N HIS A 207 -20.58 5.96 2.16
CA HIS A 207 -22.00 5.61 2.32
C HIS A 207 -22.28 4.10 2.40
N LEU A 208 -21.30 3.22 2.16
CA LEU A 208 -21.44 1.78 2.42
C LEU A 208 -21.28 1.44 3.90
N VAL A 209 -20.66 2.30 4.70
CA VAL A 209 -20.58 2.14 6.15
C VAL A 209 -21.98 2.32 6.75
N PRO A 210 -22.51 1.33 7.49
CA PRO A 210 -23.84 1.45 8.07
C PRO A 210 -23.88 2.57 9.13
N LYS A 211 -25.06 3.12 9.42
CA LYS A 211 -25.21 4.18 10.43
C LYS A 211 -24.69 3.81 11.83
N ALA A 212 -24.71 2.51 12.17
CA ALA A 212 -24.15 2.00 13.42
C ALA A 212 -22.62 1.76 13.34
N GLY A 213 -22.04 1.92 12.16
CA GLY A 213 -20.59 1.83 11.95
C GLY A 213 -19.87 3.14 12.25
N THR A 214 -18.58 3.20 11.98
CA THR A 214 -17.74 4.38 12.25
C THR A 214 -16.85 4.71 11.04
N ILE A 215 -16.76 6.00 10.73
CA ILE A 215 -15.81 6.53 9.74
C ILE A 215 -14.76 7.35 10.50
N ILE A 216 -13.49 6.95 10.39
CA ILE A 216 -12.35 7.67 10.97
C ILE A 216 -11.69 8.45 9.84
N ALA A 217 -11.71 9.78 9.91
CA ALA A 217 -11.36 10.64 8.77
C ALA A 217 -10.33 11.71 9.12
N TYR A 218 -9.36 11.93 8.22
CA TYR A 218 -8.38 13.01 8.33
C TYR A 218 -9.02 14.37 8.05
N ASP A 219 -8.99 15.28 9.03
CA ASP A 219 -9.74 16.55 8.99
C ASP A 219 -9.10 17.66 8.14
N ALA A 220 -7.79 17.59 7.90
CA ALA A 220 -7.10 18.65 7.18
C ALA A 220 -7.07 18.46 5.64
N ASN A 221 -7.61 17.35 5.12
CA ASN A 221 -7.73 17.15 3.68
C ASN A 221 -9.08 17.68 3.18
N PRO A 222 -9.10 18.70 2.28
CA PRO A 222 -10.34 19.34 1.85
C PRO A 222 -11.28 18.40 1.08
N PHE A 223 -10.74 17.38 0.42
CA PHE A 223 -11.53 16.40 -0.33
C PHE A 223 -12.15 15.36 0.62
N VAL A 224 -11.43 14.96 1.68
CA VAL A 224 -12.00 14.11 2.74
C VAL A 224 -13.15 14.86 3.43
N ASN A 225 -12.98 16.16 3.73
CA ASN A 225 -14.02 16.97 4.35
C ASN A 225 -15.30 17.06 3.48
N ARG A 226 -15.15 17.06 2.15
CA ARG A 226 -16.31 16.99 1.23
C ARG A 226 -17.04 15.65 1.34
N VAL A 227 -16.32 14.55 1.48
CA VAL A 227 -16.87 13.19 1.60
C VAL A 227 -17.63 12.99 2.92
N ILE A 228 -17.07 13.47 4.03
CA ILE A 228 -17.67 13.25 5.36
C ILE A 228 -18.77 14.26 5.72
N GLN A 229 -18.97 15.27 4.89
CA GLN A 229 -19.97 16.31 5.14
C GLN A 229 -21.39 15.73 5.22
N GLY A 230 -22.04 15.91 6.38
CA GLY A 230 -23.40 15.42 6.61
C GLY A 230 -23.52 13.97 7.07
N LEU A 231 -22.40 13.30 7.32
CA LEU A 231 -22.38 11.98 7.96
C LEU A 231 -22.33 12.15 9.49
N ASP A 232 -23.15 11.39 10.22
CA ASP A 232 -23.30 11.50 11.68
C ASP A 232 -22.32 10.61 12.46
N ASN A 233 -21.73 9.60 11.82
CA ASN A 233 -20.91 8.56 12.45
C ASN A 233 -19.38 8.75 12.19
N VAL A 234 -18.95 10.01 12.15
CA VAL A 234 -17.55 10.39 11.86
C VAL A 234 -16.78 10.65 13.14
N VAL A 235 -15.56 10.13 13.19
CA VAL A 235 -14.51 10.42 14.17
C VAL A 235 -13.34 11.05 13.42
N THR A 236 -12.95 12.27 13.79
CA THR A 236 -11.89 12.99 13.11
C THR A 236 -10.52 12.78 13.75
N PHE A 237 -9.47 12.76 12.91
CA PHE A 237 -8.10 12.77 13.39
C PHE A 237 -7.25 13.79 12.61
N GLY A 238 -6.18 14.30 13.25
CA GLY A 238 -5.27 15.24 12.61
C GLY A 238 -4.31 15.93 13.58
N LEU A 239 -3.67 16.99 13.10
CA LEU A 239 -2.81 17.85 13.93
C LEU A 239 -3.57 19.03 14.54
N ASN A 240 -4.81 19.24 14.09
CA ASN A 240 -5.68 20.30 14.60
C ASN A 240 -6.27 19.88 15.96
N GLU A 241 -6.25 20.79 16.93
CA GLU A 241 -6.78 20.54 18.28
C GLU A 241 -8.29 20.31 18.34
N ASN A 242 -9.01 20.67 17.28
CA ASN A 242 -10.45 20.49 17.19
C ASN A 242 -10.86 19.06 16.73
N CYS A 243 -9.89 18.23 16.30
CA CYS A 243 -10.16 16.84 15.98
C CYS A 243 -10.52 16.03 17.23
N ASP A 244 -11.29 14.94 17.04
CA ASP A 244 -11.52 13.97 18.11
C ASP A 244 -10.21 13.37 18.60
N TYR A 245 -9.30 13.01 17.68
CA TYR A 245 -7.95 12.56 17.98
C TYR A 245 -6.93 13.52 17.38
N CYS A 246 -6.05 14.09 18.20
CA CYS A 246 -4.99 14.97 17.71
C CYS A 246 -3.61 14.62 18.25
N ALA A 247 -2.57 14.88 17.45
CA ALA A 247 -1.19 14.78 17.85
C ALA A 247 -0.67 16.16 18.27
N LYS A 248 -0.07 16.25 19.48
CA LYS A 248 0.53 17.47 20.03
C LYS A 248 1.98 17.24 20.45
N ASN A 249 2.71 18.32 20.67
CA ASN A 249 4.08 18.28 21.19
C ASN A 249 4.97 17.33 20.38
N ILE A 250 4.91 17.45 19.05
CA ILE A 250 5.70 16.63 18.12
C ILE A 250 7.18 17.01 18.26
N LEU A 251 8.03 16.01 18.48
CA LEU A 251 9.48 16.13 18.56
C LEU A 251 10.10 15.02 17.73
N PHE A 252 11.24 15.30 17.13
CA PHE A 252 12.06 14.30 16.43
C PHE A 252 13.33 14.07 17.24
N ASP A 253 13.71 12.79 17.39
CA ASP A 253 14.98 12.44 18.03
C ASP A 253 16.18 12.61 17.08
N GLU A 254 17.39 12.34 17.58
CA GLU A 254 18.63 12.43 16.78
C GLU A 254 18.67 11.48 15.57
N SER A 255 17.82 10.45 15.55
CA SER A 255 17.67 9.51 14.44
C SER A 255 16.52 9.89 13.49
N GLY A 256 15.84 11.00 13.74
CA GLY A 256 14.71 11.48 12.95
C GLY A 256 13.38 10.78 13.23
N MET A 257 13.28 10.05 14.35
CA MET A 257 12.07 9.35 14.72
C MET A 257 11.13 10.25 15.50
N PRO A 258 9.83 10.36 15.12
CA PRO A 258 8.90 11.27 15.77
C PRO A 258 8.37 10.72 17.09
N SER A 259 8.21 11.61 18.08
CA SER A 259 7.41 11.37 19.27
C SER A 259 6.35 12.44 19.43
N PHE A 260 5.17 12.09 19.91
CA PHE A 260 4.05 13.01 20.05
C PHE A 260 3.09 12.57 21.15
N ASP A 261 2.34 13.53 21.67
CA ASP A 261 1.25 13.27 22.59
C ASP A 261 -0.03 12.99 21.80
N VAL A 262 -0.66 11.84 22.04
CA VAL A 262 -2.00 11.52 21.51
C VAL A 262 -3.03 12.10 22.47
N CYS A 263 -3.91 12.96 21.95
CA CYS A 263 -5.02 13.53 22.70
C CYS A 263 -6.35 13.07 22.08
N HIS A 264 -7.35 12.81 22.93
CA HIS A 264 -8.74 12.51 22.53
C HIS A 264 -9.66 13.54 23.18
N LYS A 265 -10.39 14.29 22.37
CA LYS A 265 -11.32 15.36 22.82
C LYS A 265 -10.66 16.33 23.82
N GLY A 266 -9.41 16.69 23.55
CA GLY A 266 -8.62 17.61 24.36
C GLY A 266 -7.84 16.97 25.51
N GLU A 267 -8.15 15.74 25.93
CA GLU A 267 -7.45 15.04 27.00
C GLU A 267 -6.29 14.20 26.46
N LYS A 268 -5.11 14.32 27.10
CA LYS A 268 -3.94 13.52 26.73
C LYS A 268 -4.13 12.07 27.19
N LEU A 269 -4.06 11.15 26.25
CA LEU A 269 -4.09 9.70 26.51
C LEU A 269 -2.70 9.14 26.76
N ASN A 270 -1.78 9.36 25.82
CA ASN A 270 -0.43 8.79 25.83
C ASN A 270 0.58 9.72 25.16
N ARG A 271 1.89 9.45 25.40
CA ARG A 271 2.96 9.85 24.51
C ARG A 271 3.47 8.65 23.76
N VAL A 272 3.56 8.73 22.45
CA VAL A 272 4.00 7.67 21.53
C VAL A 272 5.30 8.09 20.88
N GLN A 273 6.28 7.18 20.81
CA GLN A 273 7.53 7.30 20.06
C GLN A 273 7.50 6.29 18.91
N LEU A 274 7.49 6.76 17.66
CA LEU A 274 7.57 5.83 16.50
C LEU A 274 9.01 5.42 16.21
N ARG A 275 9.16 4.32 15.48
CA ARG A 275 10.44 3.82 14.94
C ARG A 275 10.52 3.94 13.42
N ILE A 276 9.60 4.67 12.82
CA ILE A 276 9.58 4.99 11.41
C ILE A 276 9.51 6.51 11.27
N PRO A 277 10.31 7.12 10.36
CA PRO A 277 10.39 8.56 10.23
C PRO A 277 9.20 9.15 9.45
N GLY A 278 9.07 10.48 9.54
CA GLY A 278 8.14 11.26 8.73
C GLY A 278 6.85 11.66 9.45
N GLU A 279 6.41 12.88 9.19
CA GLU A 279 5.18 13.45 9.77
C GLU A 279 3.93 12.68 9.30
N HIS A 280 3.92 12.22 8.03
CA HIS A 280 2.84 11.39 7.51
C HIS A 280 2.64 10.10 8.33
N ASN A 281 3.69 9.55 8.95
CA ASN A 281 3.57 8.39 9.81
C ASN A 281 2.98 8.72 11.19
N ILE A 282 3.07 9.97 11.64
CA ILE A 282 2.31 10.43 12.82
C ILE A 282 0.81 10.36 12.52
N LEU A 283 0.39 10.80 11.33
CA LEU A 283 -1.02 10.73 10.90
C LEU A 283 -1.50 9.29 10.74
N ASN A 284 -0.69 8.41 10.12
CA ASN A 284 -0.99 6.99 9.99
C ASN A 284 -1.16 6.32 11.36
N ALA A 285 -0.25 6.62 12.30
CA ALA A 285 -0.30 6.09 13.67
C ALA A 285 -1.50 6.65 14.46
N LEU A 286 -1.85 7.91 14.26
CA LEU A 286 -3.00 8.52 14.90
C LEU A 286 -4.31 7.93 14.40
N ALA A 287 -4.44 7.67 13.10
CA ALA A 287 -5.57 6.96 12.52
C ALA A 287 -5.72 5.53 13.08
N ALA A 288 -4.59 4.81 13.16
CA ALA A 288 -4.58 3.46 13.76
C ALA A 288 -4.90 3.49 15.26
N TYR A 289 -4.40 4.50 15.98
CA TYR A 289 -4.73 4.72 17.39
C TYR A 289 -6.22 4.96 17.58
N ALA A 290 -6.81 5.87 16.80
CA ALA A 290 -8.24 6.17 16.83
C ALA A 290 -9.09 4.92 16.57
N CYS A 291 -8.70 4.08 15.60
CA CYS A 291 -9.35 2.82 15.29
C CYS A 291 -9.31 1.86 16.50
N GLY A 292 -8.13 1.56 17.03
CA GLY A 292 -7.98 0.65 18.17
C GLY A 292 -8.73 1.13 19.40
N HIS A 293 -8.64 2.43 19.72
CA HIS A 293 -9.31 3.02 20.88
C HIS A 293 -10.84 3.02 20.72
N THR A 294 -11.36 3.29 19.52
CA THR A 294 -12.80 3.21 19.22
C THR A 294 -13.34 1.79 19.36
N LEU A 295 -12.50 0.78 19.07
CA LEU A 295 -12.83 -0.63 19.29
C LEU A 295 -12.64 -1.10 20.74
N GLY A 296 -12.28 -0.20 21.65
CA GLY A 296 -12.13 -0.50 23.08
C GLY A 296 -10.80 -1.17 23.47
N VAL A 297 -9.79 -1.12 22.59
CA VAL A 297 -8.45 -1.61 22.94
C VAL A 297 -7.80 -0.67 23.96
N ASP A 298 -7.20 -1.25 25.01
CA ASP A 298 -6.47 -0.51 26.03
C ASP A 298 -5.39 0.41 25.39
N SER A 299 -5.41 1.68 25.76
CA SER A 299 -4.53 2.71 25.25
C SER A 299 -3.03 2.39 25.44
N LYS A 300 -2.68 1.60 26.45
CA LYS A 300 -1.33 1.13 26.68
C LYS A 300 -0.92 0.09 25.64
N ILE A 301 -1.80 -0.86 25.30
CA ILE A 301 -1.54 -1.86 24.25
C ILE A 301 -1.34 -1.14 22.89
N ILE A 302 -2.19 -0.16 22.58
CA ILE A 302 -2.06 0.62 21.34
C ILE A 302 -0.70 1.30 21.30
N LYS A 303 -0.33 2.04 22.37
CA LYS A 303 0.96 2.71 22.50
C LYS A 303 2.12 1.76 22.28
N GLU A 304 2.20 0.66 23.07
CA GLU A 304 3.29 -0.32 23.02
C GLU A 304 3.41 -0.95 21.63
N THR A 305 2.29 -1.14 20.94
CA THR A 305 2.27 -1.67 19.58
C THR A 305 2.88 -0.68 18.59
N LEU A 306 2.45 0.57 18.61
CA LEU A 306 2.96 1.61 17.72
C LEU A 306 4.46 1.86 17.95
N GLU A 307 4.91 1.86 19.22
CA GLU A 307 6.32 2.03 19.59
C GLU A 307 7.22 0.85 19.18
N SER A 308 6.65 -0.30 18.90
CA SER A 308 7.40 -1.49 18.44
C SER A 308 7.26 -1.76 16.95
N TYR A 309 6.49 -0.96 16.22
CA TYR A 309 6.34 -1.09 14.79
C TYR A 309 7.59 -0.56 14.06
N HIS A 310 8.22 -1.43 13.25
CA HIS A 310 9.45 -1.10 12.53
C HIS A 310 9.23 -0.78 11.03
N GLY A 311 7.97 -0.74 10.59
CA GLY A 311 7.62 -0.51 9.20
C GLY A 311 7.19 -1.78 8.46
N THR A 312 6.72 -1.58 7.26
CA THR A 312 6.41 -2.65 6.28
C THR A 312 7.51 -2.62 5.23
N GLN A 313 7.90 -3.76 4.69
CA GLN A 313 8.90 -3.82 3.62
C GLN A 313 8.58 -2.82 2.51
N ARG A 314 9.61 -2.16 2.01
CA ARG A 314 9.52 -1.11 0.99
C ARG A 314 8.72 0.14 1.42
N ARG A 315 8.69 0.50 2.70
CA ARG A 315 8.09 1.73 3.22
C ARG A 315 9.09 2.42 4.15
N PHE A 316 9.97 3.23 3.58
CA PHE A 316 11.18 3.78 4.20
C PHE A 316 11.97 2.67 4.91
N ASP A 317 12.19 1.59 4.22
CA ASP A 317 12.79 0.37 4.74
C ASP A 317 14.32 0.49 4.72
N ILE A 318 14.94 0.52 5.90
CA ILE A 318 16.41 0.55 6.01
C ILE A 318 16.93 -0.86 5.77
N VAL A 319 17.31 -1.13 4.53
CA VAL A 319 17.73 -2.47 4.07
C VAL A 319 19.10 -2.85 4.62
N GLY A 320 20.00 -1.87 4.80
CA GLY A 320 21.33 -2.13 5.33
C GLY A 320 22.29 -0.96 5.19
N THR A 321 23.57 -1.26 5.43
CA THR A 321 24.69 -0.32 5.25
C THR A 321 25.78 -1.04 4.47
N THR A 322 26.27 -0.43 3.39
CA THR A 322 27.34 -1.00 2.56
C THR A 322 28.66 -1.09 3.32
N SER A 323 29.62 -1.87 2.80
CA SER A 323 30.99 -1.97 3.35
C SER A 323 31.70 -0.60 3.46
N LYS A 324 31.31 0.38 2.63
CA LYS A 324 31.83 1.75 2.64
C LYS A 324 31.13 2.67 3.66
N GLY A 325 30.09 2.20 4.35
CA GLY A 325 29.35 2.97 5.33
C GLY A 325 28.26 3.88 4.72
N VAL A 326 27.73 3.52 3.55
CA VAL A 326 26.60 4.16 2.90
C VAL A 326 25.31 3.46 3.33
N LYS A 327 24.33 4.22 3.85
CA LYS A 327 23.03 3.68 4.27
C LYS A 327 22.13 3.46 3.07
N ILE A 328 21.55 2.27 2.94
CA ILE A 328 20.62 1.92 1.87
C ILE A 328 19.19 1.85 2.43
N VAL A 329 18.29 2.57 1.78
CA VAL A 329 16.84 2.62 2.10
C VAL A 329 16.06 2.24 0.86
N ASP A 330 14.98 1.46 1.00
CA ASP A 330 14.03 1.21 -0.09
C ASP A 330 12.65 1.78 0.23
N ASP A 331 12.05 2.43 -0.75
CA ASP A 331 10.70 2.98 -0.61
C ASP A 331 9.85 2.72 -1.87
N TYR A 332 8.62 2.32 -1.66
CA TYR A 332 7.66 2.05 -2.73
C TYR A 332 7.06 3.33 -3.35
N ALA A 333 7.40 4.51 -2.82
CA ALA A 333 6.89 5.80 -3.29
C ALA A 333 7.05 5.94 -4.81
N HIS A 334 5.96 6.22 -5.46
CA HIS A 334 5.87 6.32 -6.92
C HIS A 334 4.91 7.42 -7.41
N HIS A 335 4.32 8.15 -6.47
CA HIS A 335 3.53 9.36 -6.71
C HIS A 335 4.31 10.59 -6.22
N PRO A 336 4.23 11.78 -6.88
CA PRO A 336 4.95 12.99 -6.45
C PRO A 336 4.76 13.34 -4.98
N THR A 337 3.54 13.21 -4.46
CA THR A 337 3.23 13.45 -3.03
C THR A 337 3.98 12.47 -2.12
N GLU A 338 4.05 11.19 -2.46
CA GLU A 338 4.79 10.17 -1.70
C GLU A 338 6.29 10.43 -1.73
N ILE A 339 6.84 10.77 -2.93
CA ILE A 339 8.25 11.11 -3.11
C ILE A 339 8.64 12.27 -2.20
N LYS A 340 7.86 13.36 -2.23
CA LYS A 340 8.08 14.53 -1.34
C LYS A 340 8.07 14.12 0.13
N ALA A 341 7.07 13.33 0.55
CA ALA A 341 6.93 12.86 1.93
C ALA A 341 8.13 12.00 2.38
N THR A 342 8.62 11.08 1.52
CA THR A 342 9.78 10.24 1.79
C THR A 342 11.07 11.07 1.87
N LEU A 343 11.27 12.00 0.92
CA LEU A 343 12.45 12.87 0.93
C LEU A 343 12.42 13.87 2.11
N ASP A 344 11.25 14.35 2.53
CA ASP A 344 11.10 15.18 3.72
C ASP A 344 11.41 14.37 5.00
N ALA A 345 10.93 13.13 5.09
CA ALA A 345 11.27 12.23 6.19
C ALA A 345 12.77 11.97 6.29
N SER A 346 13.44 11.84 5.14
CA SER A 346 14.89 11.61 5.07
C SER A 346 15.69 12.75 5.67
N GLN A 347 15.21 13.99 5.58
CA GLN A 347 15.92 15.16 6.15
C GLN A 347 16.08 15.09 7.67
N ASN A 348 15.22 14.35 8.35
CA ASN A 348 15.30 14.15 9.79
C ASN A 348 16.26 13.00 10.16
N VAL A 349 16.64 12.14 9.22
CA VAL A 349 17.56 11.01 9.45
C VAL A 349 18.99 11.44 9.16
N PRO A 350 19.97 11.25 10.07
CA PRO A 350 21.34 11.69 9.85
C PRO A 350 21.98 11.10 8.57
N HIS A 351 22.45 11.96 7.69
CA HIS A 351 23.21 11.62 6.49
C HIS A 351 24.07 12.82 6.03
N ASN A 352 25.07 12.56 5.18
CA ASN A 352 25.86 13.62 4.54
C ASN A 352 25.18 14.10 3.25
N LYS A 353 25.04 13.23 2.26
CA LYS A 353 24.31 13.49 1.01
C LYS A 353 23.18 12.50 0.85
N LEU A 354 22.07 12.99 0.32
CA LEU A 354 20.89 12.18 -0.02
C LEU A 354 20.86 11.87 -1.51
N TRP A 355 21.04 10.60 -1.85
CA TRP A 355 20.92 10.08 -3.20
C TRP A 355 19.53 9.49 -3.39
N CYS A 356 18.80 9.95 -4.40
CA CYS A 356 17.51 9.35 -4.79
C CYS A 356 17.69 8.61 -6.12
N LEU A 357 17.48 7.30 -6.12
CA LEU A 357 17.44 6.45 -7.30
C LEU A 357 15.97 6.17 -7.61
N PHE A 358 15.42 6.83 -8.62
CA PHE A 358 13.99 6.77 -8.87
C PHE A 358 13.65 6.04 -10.18
N GLN A 359 12.68 5.13 -10.10
CA GLN A 359 12.07 4.48 -11.26
C GLN A 359 10.62 4.92 -11.41
N PRO A 360 10.26 5.74 -12.41
CA PRO A 360 8.87 6.07 -12.67
C PRO A 360 8.06 4.80 -12.97
N HIS A 361 6.81 4.77 -12.51
CA HIS A 361 5.93 3.62 -12.68
C HIS A 361 4.76 3.98 -13.58
N THR A 362 4.66 3.30 -14.72
CA THR A 362 3.74 3.43 -15.84
C THR A 362 3.91 4.73 -16.67
N TYR A 363 3.68 4.59 -17.96
CA TYR A 363 3.75 5.74 -18.88
C TYR A 363 2.60 6.71 -18.64
N THR A 364 1.41 6.20 -18.36
CA THR A 364 0.21 7.02 -18.12
C THR A 364 0.41 7.95 -16.93
N ARG A 365 0.84 7.41 -15.77
CA ARG A 365 1.10 8.22 -14.58
C ARG A 365 2.24 9.22 -14.82
N THR A 366 3.34 8.77 -15.43
CA THR A 366 4.48 9.63 -15.69
C THR A 366 4.08 10.81 -16.57
N MET A 367 3.24 10.60 -17.59
CA MET A 367 2.74 11.67 -18.46
C MET A 367 1.76 12.59 -17.73
N ALA A 368 0.80 12.02 -16.99
CA ALA A 368 -0.23 12.78 -16.32
C ALA A 368 0.31 13.71 -15.22
N LEU A 369 1.37 13.28 -14.52
CA LEU A 369 1.98 14.00 -13.39
C LEU A 369 3.39 14.53 -13.74
N PHE A 370 3.67 14.77 -15.02
CA PHE A 370 5.01 15.08 -15.52
C PHE A 370 5.64 16.30 -14.84
N ASP A 371 4.89 17.39 -14.74
CA ASP A 371 5.35 18.62 -14.09
C ASP A 371 5.39 18.48 -12.57
N ASP A 372 4.49 17.71 -11.96
CA ASP A 372 4.51 17.42 -10.52
C ASP A 372 5.74 16.59 -10.13
N PHE A 373 6.15 15.63 -10.99
CA PHE A 373 7.40 14.90 -10.82
C PHE A 373 8.62 15.83 -10.91
N ALA A 374 8.60 16.82 -11.80
CA ALA A 374 9.71 17.76 -11.91
C ALA A 374 9.97 18.53 -10.61
N GLU A 375 8.93 18.75 -9.80
CA GLU A 375 8.99 19.43 -8.50
C GLU A 375 9.09 18.49 -7.28
N ALA A 376 9.19 17.17 -7.51
CA ALA A 376 9.10 16.22 -6.39
C ALA A 376 10.43 15.95 -5.68
N PHE A 377 11.57 16.22 -6.32
CA PHE A 377 12.88 15.76 -5.87
C PHE A 377 13.73 16.84 -5.20
N ASN A 378 13.15 17.96 -4.79
CA ASN A 378 13.90 19.15 -4.31
C ASN A 378 14.83 18.86 -3.12
N LYS A 379 14.49 17.88 -2.27
CA LYS A 379 15.26 17.52 -1.07
C LYS A 379 16.39 16.50 -1.34
N ALA A 380 16.48 15.90 -2.52
CA ALA A 380 17.59 15.02 -2.88
C ALA A 380 18.80 15.85 -3.36
N ASP A 381 20.02 15.54 -2.88
CA ASP A 381 21.26 16.15 -3.37
C ASP A 381 21.65 15.60 -4.75
N LYS A 382 21.44 14.31 -4.95
CA LYS A 382 21.73 13.59 -6.19
C LYS A 382 20.48 12.82 -6.63
N LEU A 383 20.13 12.96 -7.91
CA LEU A 383 18.99 12.23 -8.48
C LEU A 383 19.44 11.42 -9.69
N ILE A 384 19.15 10.12 -9.67
CA ILE A 384 19.35 9.23 -10.80
C ILE A 384 18.01 8.62 -11.17
N LEU A 385 17.59 8.83 -12.41
CA LEU A 385 16.37 8.23 -12.96
C LEU A 385 16.74 6.97 -13.74
N ALA A 386 16.10 5.85 -13.40
CA ALA A 386 16.08 4.64 -14.21
C ALA A 386 14.96 4.73 -15.25
N GLU A 387 14.95 3.85 -16.26
CA GLU A 387 13.89 3.83 -17.27
C GLU A 387 12.52 3.49 -16.66
N ILE A 388 11.45 4.01 -17.26
CA ILE A 388 10.08 3.85 -16.79
C ILE A 388 9.73 2.35 -16.71
N TYR A 389 9.24 1.92 -15.56
CA TYR A 389 8.66 0.58 -15.42
C TYR A 389 7.28 0.54 -16.07
N ALA A 390 7.22 -0.07 -17.23
CA ALA A 390 6.01 -0.08 -18.08
C ALA A 390 4.83 -0.84 -17.47
N ALA A 391 5.07 -1.79 -16.54
CA ALA A 391 4.08 -2.74 -16.06
C ALA A 391 3.38 -3.46 -17.24
N ARG A 392 2.17 -3.04 -17.61
CA ARG A 392 1.37 -3.62 -18.71
C ARG A 392 1.13 -2.63 -19.85
N GLU A 393 1.63 -1.41 -19.71
CA GLU A 393 1.34 -0.35 -20.66
C GLU A 393 2.27 -0.41 -21.88
N LYS A 394 1.74 0.05 -23.01
CA LYS A 394 2.53 0.38 -24.18
C LYS A 394 2.82 1.88 -24.17
N ASN A 395 4.02 2.27 -24.53
CA ASN A 395 4.40 3.68 -24.58
C ASN A 395 3.76 4.43 -25.78
N ILE A 396 2.46 4.68 -25.68
CA ILE A 396 1.72 5.44 -26.71
C ILE A 396 2.01 6.96 -26.62
N TYR A 397 2.48 7.42 -25.47
CA TYR A 397 2.79 8.84 -25.21
C TYR A 397 4.19 9.24 -25.69
N LYS A 398 5.04 8.26 -26.06
CA LYS A 398 6.44 8.46 -26.42
C LYS A 398 7.23 9.22 -25.36
N ILE A 399 6.92 8.96 -24.08
CA ILE A 399 7.59 9.53 -22.91
C ILE A 399 8.71 8.61 -22.43
N SER A 400 9.77 9.21 -21.85
CA SER A 400 10.90 8.47 -21.25
C SER A 400 11.39 9.15 -19.99
N SER A 401 12.13 8.42 -19.17
CA SER A 401 12.81 8.99 -18.00
C SER A 401 13.88 10.02 -18.38
N ALA A 402 14.47 9.93 -19.57
CA ALA A 402 15.40 10.93 -20.07
C ALA A 402 14.71 12.30 -20.26
N GLN A 403 13.48 12.32 -20.79
CA GLN A 403 12.70 13.54 -20.93
C GLN A 403 12.33 14.13 -19.56
N LEU A 404 11.98 13.28 -18.58
CA LEU A 404 11.73 13.73 -17.22
C LEU A 404 13.00 14.31 -16.58
N ALA A 405 14.15 13.66 -16.74
CA ALA A 405 15.43 14.19 -16.27
C ALA A 405 15.76 15.56 -16.86
N GLN A 406 15.50 15.73 -18.16
CA GLN A 406 15.68 17.03 -18.82
C GLN A 406 14.73 18.08 -18.23
N ARG A 407 13.46 17.74 -18.02
CA ARG A 407 12.47 18.66 -17.43
C ARG A 407 12.87 19.09 -16.01
N ILE A 408 13.35 18.16 -15.19
CA ILE A 408 13.84 18.47 -13.83
C ILE A 408 15.04 19.44 -13.89
N LYS A 409 15.98 19.25 -14.82
CA LYS A 409 17.12 20.16 -15.01
C LYS A 409 16.70 21.56 -15.45
N GLU A 410 15.68 21.67 -16.29
CA GLU A 410 15.11 22.95 -16.72
C GLU A 410 14.45 23.69 -15.55
N THR A 411 13.74 22.97 -14.70
CA THR A 411 13.06 23.51 -13.51
C THR A 411 14.05 23.85 -12.38
N HIS A 412 15.08 23.00 -12.22
CA HIS A 412 16.10 23.12 -11.17
C HIS A 412 17.51 23.01 -11.76
N PRO A 413 18.06 24.10 -12.38
CA PRO A 413 19.34 24.05 -13.10
C PRO A 413 20.55 23.64 -12.26
N ASP A 414 20.51 23.93 -10.96
CA ASP A 414 21.60 23.62 -10.02
C ASP A 414 21.56 22.17 -9.49
N LYS A 415 20.51 21.40 -9.83
CA LYS A 415 20.36 20.03 -9.35
C LYS A 415 21.14 19.04 -10.22
N GLU A 416 21.90 18.17 -9.57
CA GLU A 416 22.57 17.06 -10.27
C GLU A 416 21.55 15.93 -10.55
N VAL A 417 21.16 15.85 -11.83
CA VAL A 417 20.20 14.86 -12.32
C VAL A 417 20.82 14.03 -13.42
N LEU A 418 20.78 12.72 -13.29
CA LEU A 418 21.29 11.76 -14.28
C LEU A 418 20.14 10.86 -14.74
N PHE A 419 20.22 10.38 -15.96
CA PHE A 419 19.43 9.28 -16.48
C PHE A 419 20.38 8.15 -16.88
N MET A 420 20.07 6.93 -16.44
CA MET A 420 20.82 5.71 -16.78
C MET A 420 19.83 4.58 -17.03
N GLU A 421 20.07 3.80 -18.08
CA GLU A 421 19.15 2.72 -18.48
C GLU A 421 19.36 1.44 -17.65
N SER A 422 20.62 1.13 -17.32
CA SER A 422 21.01 -0.12 -16.68
C SER A 422 21.11 0.02 -15.16
N PHE A 423 20.55 -0.94 -14.43
CA PHE A 423 20.72 -1.02 -12.97
C PHE A 423 22.16 -1.28 -12.58
N ASP A 424 22.91 -2.07 -13.38
CA ASP A 424 24.34 -2.29 -13.16
C ASP A 424 25.15 -0.99 -13.26
N GLU A 425 24.87 -0.16 -14.29
CA GLU A 425 25.52 1.15 -14.43
C GLU A 425 25.19 2.09 -13.28
N ILE A 426 23.93 2.10 -12.81
CA ILE A 426 23.52 2.89 -11.64
C ILE A 426 24.26 2.42 -10.40
N ALA A 427 24.25 1.11 -10.13
CA ALA A 427 24.93 0.52 -8.97
C ALA A 427 26.44 0.81 -8.98
N ASP A 428 27.10 0.67 -10.15
CA ASP A 428 28.52 0.97 -10.32
C ASP A 428 28.85 2.46 -10.16
N TYR A 429 27.96 3.33 -10.62
CA TYR A 429 28.15 4.77 -10.48
C TYR A 429 28.00 5.19 -9.01
N VAL A 430 26.95 4.71 -8.33
CA VAL A 430 26.71 5.00 -6.91
C VAL A 430 27.84 4.45 -6.05
N ASP A 431 28.26 3.19 -6.27
CA ASP A 431 29.36 2.58 -5.51
C ASP A 431 30.68 3.37 -5.64
N ARG A 432 30.98 3.93 -6.80
CA ARG A 432 32.19 4.73 -7.02
C ARG A 432 32.13 6.14 -6.43
N ASN A 433 30.95 6.73 -6.30
CA ASN A 433 30.79 8.17 -6.01
C ASN A 433 30.11 8.46 -4.66
N ALA A 434 29.39 7.50 -4.05
CA ALA A 434 28.83 7.66 -2.72
C ALA A 434 29.92 7.46 -1.66
N GLU A 435 29.85 8.30 -0.63
CA GLU A 435 30.83 8.37 0.44
C GLU A 435 30.24 7.89 1.76
N ARG A 436 31.12 7.57 2.71
CA ARG A 436 30.71 7.19 4.07
C ARG A 436 29.78 8.24 4.69
N GLY A 437 28.64 7.79 5.21
CA GLY A 437 27.65 8.65 5.83
C GLY A 437 26.60 9.18 4.85
N ASP A 438 26.73 8.90 3.54
CA ASP A 438 25.65 9.16 2.58
C ASP A 438 24.47 8.20 2.79
N MET A 439 23.29 8.63 2.37
CA MET A 439 22.09 7.83 2.29
C MET A 439 21.67 7.67 0.84
N VAL A 440 21.43 6.44 0.41
CA VAL A 440 20.90 6.09 -0.90
C VAL A 440 19.50 5.54 -0.72
N ILE A 441 18.50 6.17 -1.36
CA ILE A 441 17.11 5.69 -1.36
C ILE A 441 16.78 5.19 -2.75
N THR A 442 16.47 3.89 -2.87
CA THR A 442 15.80 3.34 -4.05
C THR A 442 14.30 3.61 -3.93
N MET A 443 13.69 4.22 -4.95
CA MET A 443 12.32 4.73 -4.87
C MET A 443 11.53 4.37 -6.11
N GLY A 444 10.38 3.68 -5.93
CA GLY A 444 9.48 3.30 -7.01
C GLY A 444 8.74 2.00 -6.80
N ALA A 445 7.62 1.81 -7.49
CA ALA A 445 6.79 0.61 -7.41
C ALA A 445 7.30 -0.56 -8.28
N GLY A 446 8.33 -0.33 -9.09
CA GLY A 446 8.97 -1.32 -9.95
C GLY A 446 10.13 -2.07 -9.27
N ASP A 447 11.13 -2.40 -10.04
CA ASP A 447 12.26 -3.26 -9.69
C ASP A 447 13.48 -2.51 -9.13
N ILE A 448 13.41 -1.20 -8.96
CA ILE A 448 14.53 -0.32 -8.56
C ILE A 448 15.20 -0.75 -7.25
N TYR A 449 14.46 -1.40 -6.34
CA TYR A 449 14.99 -1.93 -5.06
C TYR A 449 16.17 -2.88 -5.26
N LYS A 450 16.27 -3.56 -6.42
CA LYS A 450 17.38 -4.46 -6.75
C LYS A 450 18.73 -3.74 -6.76
N ILE A 451 18.75 -2.45 -7.07
CA ILE A 451 19.99 -1.64 -7.02
C ILE A 451 20.48 -1.54 -5.56
N GLY A 452 19.56 -1.42 -4.59
CA GLY A 452 19.91 -1.43 -3.17
C GLY A 452 20.54 -2.77 -2.75
N GLU A 453 19.98 -3.90 -3.22
CA GLU A 453 20.53 -5.24 -2.99
C GLU A 453 21.94 -5.38 -3.61
N MET A 454 22.11 -4.96 -4.87
CA MET A 454 23.42 -4.97 -5.56
C MET A 454 24.49 -4.13 -4.84
N LEU A 455 24.10 -2.99 -4.24
CA LEU A 455 25.03 -2.13 -3.49
C LEU A 455 25.46 -2.75 -2.16
N LEU A 456 24.60 -3.55 -1.53
CA LEU A 456 24.92 -4.26 -0.29
C LEU A 456 25.83 -5.47 -0.51
N GLU A 457 25.83 -6.05 -1.70
CA GLU A 457 26.71 -7.17 -2.09
C GLU A 457 28.15 -6.73 -2.44
N LYS A 458 28.37 -5.43 -2.71
CA LYS A 458 29.69 -4.82 -3.01
C LYS A 458 30.44 -4.42 -1.74
#